data_a8dd10ee3c004d846b7284583133295d
#
_entry.id   a8dd10ee3c004d846b7284583133295d
#
_cell.length_a   1.000
_cell.length_b   1.000
_cell.length_c   1.000
_cell.angle_alpha   90.00
_cell.angle_beta   90.00
_cell.angle_gamma   90.00
#
_symmetry.space_group_name_H-M   'P 1'
#
loop_
_entity.id
_entity.type
_entity.pdbx_description
1 polymer ?
#
loop_
_entity_poly.entity_id
_entity_poly.type
_entity_poly.pdbx_seq_one_letter_code
_entity_poly.pdbx_strand_id
1 'polypeptide(L)'
;MSARLAAWAYLSQVAPGPCAALVDLVAAVGPEEAARAVREAELPEVLRTRTQARRHIDSADRDLDLIERIGGRLLTPDDEDWPSWKLLAFDGLDPRREREAAPPLALWVLGERPLTELTERAVAVVGTRAASGYGEHVTGQFVDDLAGRGWTVVSGAAYGIDGVAHRAALAAGGPTVAVLACGVDRAYPAGHARLLREIAVEGAVVSEYSPGTTPARHRFLARNRLVAALADAVLVVEAGARSGARNTAAWASRLGRPVLAVPGPVTSASSVGCHRMIREGEALLASRAADVVEVAGPAGVGGEEGGPVRPLDGLSAKAALVYEALPASGSMGVRELSESAGVPIDSVRGALPVLELAGLVGSDGTGWFRRG
;
A
#
# COMPACT_ATOMS: atom_id res chain seq x y z
N MET A 1 29.52 14.50 -16.61
CA MET A 1 29.05 13.38 -15.76
C MET A 1 30.06 13.12 -14.67
N SER A 2 29.66 12.95 -13.41
CA SER A 2 30.55 12.72 -12.27
C SER A 2 31.07 11.29 -12.29
N ALA A 3 32.39 11.09 -12.03
CA ALA A 3 32.99 9.75 -11.92
C ALA A 3 32.30 8.91 -10.84
N ARG A 4 31.83 9.57 -9.77
CA ARG A 4 31.08 8.97 -8.69
C ARG A 4 29.72 8.41 -9.13
N LEU A 5 28.95 9.16 -9.94
CA LEU A 5 27.67 8.70 -10.48
C LEU A 5 27.86 7.52 -11.45
N ALA A 6 28.91 7.57 -12.30
CA ALA A 6 29.27 6.46 -13.17
C ALA A 6 29.64 5.19 -12.38
N ALA A 7 30.33 5.34 -11.24
CA ALA A 7 30.62 4.22 -10.35
C ALA A 7 29.33 3.58 -9.78
N TRP A 8 28.38 4.37 -9.30
CA TRP A 8 27.08 3.87 -8.86
C TRP A 8 26.33 3.14 -9.97
N ALA A 9 26.28 3.71 -11.18
CA ALA A 9 25.62 3.08 -12.33
C ALA A 9 26.26 1.72 -12.68
N TYR A 10 27.61 1.65 -12.73
CA TYR A 10 28.34 0.41 -12.95
C TYR A 10 28.03 -0.65 -11.88
N LEU A 11 28.07 -0.28 -10.60
CA LEU A 11 27.83 -1.19 -9.47
C LEU A 11 26.40 -1.74 -9.49
N SER A 12 25.40 -0.92 -9.85
CA SER A 12 24.00 -1.36 -9.97
C SER A 12 23.79 -2.39 -11.08
N GLN A 13 24.62 -2.33 -12.13
CA GLN A 13 24.58 -3.26 -13.27
C GLN A 13 25.32 -4.56 -12.99
N VAL A 14 26.47 -4.50 -12.33
CA VAL A 14 27.37 -5.65 -12.15
C VAL A 14 26.78 -6.70 -11.22
N ALA A 15 26.02 -6.29 -10.21
CA ALA A 15 25.30 -7.15 -9.29
C ALA A 15 23.82 -6.78 -9.24
N PRO A 16 23.03 -7.06 -10.29
CA PRO A 16 21.63 -6.64 -10.36
C PRO A 16 20.78 -7.32 -9.29
N GLY A 17 20.00 -6.50 -8.58
CA GLY A 17 19.16 -6.92 -7.47
C GLY A 17 19.92 -6.92 -6.13
N PRO A 18 19.27 -7.41 -5.07
CA PRO A 18 19.77 -7.29 -3.70
C PRO A 18 21.13 -7.98 -3.51
N CYS A 19 22.09 -7.23 -2.97
CA CYS A 19 23.44 -7.73 -2.67
C CYS A 19 24.04 -7.02 -1.46
N ALA A 20 23.76 -7.52 -0.25
CA ALA A 20 24.23 -6.92 0.99
C ALA A 20 25.75 -6.73 1.02
N ALA A 21 26.51 -7.74 0.62
CA ALA A 21 27.97 -7.65 0.61
C ALA A 21 28.52 -6.53 -0.30
N LEU A 22 27.77 -6.14 -1.37
CA LEU A 22 28.16 -5.01 -2.21
C LEU A 22 27.77 -3.68 -1.55
N VAL A 23 26.63 -3.63 -0.87
CA VAL A 23 26.21 -2.48 -0.07
C VAL A 23 27.25 -2.22 1.03
N ASP A 24 27.67 -3.25 1.76
CA ASP A 24 28.68 -3.17 2.81
C ASP A 24 30.03 -2.69 2.27
N LEU A 25 30.47 -3.20 1.12
CA LEU A 25 31.69 -2.76 0.46
C LEU A 25 31.64 -1.28 0.11
N VAL A 26 30.56 -0.84 -0.52
CA VAL A 26 30.40 0.58 -0.90
C VAL A 26 30.34 1.48 0.33
N ALA A 27 29.68 1.06 1.40
CA ALA A 27 29.64 1.79 2.65
C ALA A 27 31.04 1.93 3.30
N ALA A 28 31.90 0.92 3.14
CA ALA A 28 33.23 0.89 3.72
C ALA A 28 34.24 1.74 2.93
N VAL A 29 34.21 1.73 1.59
CA VAL A 29 35.28 2.31 0.75
C VAL A 29 34.79 3.36 -0.23
N GLY A 30 33.50 3.58 -0.34
CA GLY A 30 32.89 4.47 -1.33
C GLY A 30 32.67 3.80 -2.69
N PRO A 31 31.80 4.39 -3.56
CA PRO A 31 31.41 3.78 -4.82
C PRO A 31 32.55 3.68 -5.84
N GLU A 32 33.42 4.67 -5.93
CA GLU A 32 34.54 4.68 -6.89
C GLU A 32 35.54 3.56 -6.60
N GLU A 33 35.94 3.41 -5.34
CA GLU A 33 36.88 2.37 -4.93
C GLU A 33 36.26 0.98 -5.00
N ALA A 34 34.99 0.86 -4.61
CA ALA A 34 34.24 -0.39 -4.79
C ALA A 34 34.15 -0.82 -6.27
N ALA A 35 33.89 0.16 -7.17
CA ALA A 35 33.86 -0.11 -8.62
C ALA A 35 35.25 -0.53 -9.16
N ARG A 36 36.34 0.06 -8.69
CA ARG A 36 37.72 -0.33 -9.00
C ARG A 36 37.97 -1.78 -8.55
N ALA A 37 37.72 -2.07 -7.29
CA ALA A 37 37.90 -3.42 -6.72
C ALA A 37 37.12 -4.51 -7.47
N VAL A 38 35.89 -4.18 -7.92
CA VAL A 38 35.09 -5.09 -8.75
C VAL A 38 35.75 -5.33 -10.12
N ARG A 39 36.20 -4.27 -10.81
CA ARG A 39 36.86 -4.40 -12.13
C ARG A 39 38.16 -5.23 -12.06
N GLU A 40 38.96 -5.01 -11.02
CA GLU A 40 40.24 -5.67 -10.80
C GLU A 40 40.09 -7.07 -10.14
N ALA A 41 38.88 -7.45 -9.73
CA ALA A 41 38.56 -8.69 -9.01
C ALA A 41 39.27 -8.79 -7.65
N GLU A 42 39.60 -7.69 -7.03
CA GLU A 42 40.18 -7.60 -5.67
C GLU A 42 39.08 -7.67 -4.62
N LEU A 43 38.36 -8.79 -4.58
CA LEU A 43 37.14 -8.98 -3.81
C LEU A 43 37.14 -10.30 -3.02
N PRO A 44 36.45 -10.34 -1.87
CA PRO A 44 36.11 -11.60 -1.23
C PRO A 44 35.36 -12.55 -2.18
N GLU A 45 35.51 -13.85 -1.98
CA GLU A 45 34.93 -14.90 -2.84
C GLU A 45 33.43 -14.72 -3.11
N VAL A 46 32.66 -14.33 -2.10
CA VAL A 46 31.20 -14.11 -2.20
C VAL A 46 30.88 -13.03 -3.25
N LEU A 47 31.59 -11.90 -3.23
CA LEU A 47 31.39 -10.82 -4.18
C LEU A 47 31.95 -11.16 -5.56
N ARG A 48 33.10 -11.82 -5.60
CA ARG A 48 33.72 -12.28 -6.84
C ARG A 48 32.76 -13.17 -7.65
N THR A 49 32.14 -14.14 -7.00
CA THR A 49 31.13 -15.02 -7.63
C THR A 49 29.91 -14.24 -8.14
N ARG A 50 29.48 -13.20 -7.43
CA ARG A 50 28.31 -12.38 -7.80
C ARG A 50 28.58 -11.43 -8.96
N THR A 51 29.83 -10.96 -9.11
CA THR A 51 30.21 -9.91 -10.06
C THR A 51 30.94 -10.43 -11.30
N GLN A 52 31.59 -11.59 -11.24
CA GLN A 52 32.47 -12.12 -12.29
C GLN A 52 31.86 -12.17 -13.68
N ALA A 53 30.56 -12.49 -13.77
CA ALA A 53 29.89 -12.60 -15.08
C ALA A 53 29.71 -11.27 -15.79
N ARG A 54 29.76 -10.13 -15.06
CA ARG A 54 29.44 -8.80 -15.60
C ARG A 54 30.51 -7.74 -15.35
N ARG A 55 31.56 -8.03 -14.57
CA ARG A 55 32.58 -7.04 -14.23
C ARG A 55 33.27 -6.38 -15.44
N HIS A 56 33.27 -7.07 -16.59
CA HIS A 56 33.86 -6.58 -17.84
C HIS A 56 32.87 -5.77 -18.68
N ILE A 57 31.60 -5.74 -18.28
CA ILE A 57 30.56 -4.99 -18.97
C ILE A 57 30.47 -3.64 -18.27
N ASP A 58 30.91 -2.59 -18.93
CA ASP A 58 30.71 -1.22 -18.45
C ASP A 58 29.78 -0.49 -19.42
N SER A 59 28.52 -0.35 -19.01
CA SER A 59 27.51 0.40 -19.72
C SER A 59 27.05 1.64 -18.96
N ALA A 60 27.77 2.03 -17.91
CA ALA A 60 27.38 3.10 -17.01
C ALA A 60 27.03 4.39 -17.76
N ASP A 61 27.92 4.88 -18.63
CA ASP A 61 27.70 6.12 -19.38
C ASP A 61 26.49 6.01 -20.30
N ARG A 62 26.38 4.90 -21.05
CA ARG A 62 25.25 4.66 -21.94
C ARG A 62 23.92 4.59 -21.18
N ASP A 63 23.89 3.95 -20.03
CA ASP A 63 22.69 3.76 -19.23
C ASP A 63 22.28 5.09 -18.57
N LEU A 64 23.24 5.92 -18.15
CA LEU A 64 23.01 7.28 -17.65
C LEU A 64 22.50 8.20 -18.77
N ASP A 65 23.11 8.16 -19.96
CA ASP A 65 22.64 8.92 -21.12
C ASP A 65 21.23 8.48 -21.56
N LEU A 66 20.91 7.19 -21.45
CA LEU A 66 19.59 6.67 -21.80
C LEU A 66 18.54 7.18 -20.81
N ILE A 67 18.82 7.07 -19.51
CA ILE A 67 17.85 7.49 -18.50
C ILE A 67 17.58 9.00 -18.56
N GLU A 68 18.60 9.82 -18.77
CA GLU A 68 18.46 11.27 -18.94
C GLU A 68 17.59 11.62 -20.15
N ARG A 69 17.84 10.97 -21.31
CA ARG A 69 17.03 11.18 -22.54
C ARG A 69 15.56 10.86 -22.38
N ILE A 70 15.20 9.92 -21.49
CA ILE A 70 13.80 9.57 -21.26
C ILE A 70 13.19 10.32 -20.05
N GLY A 71 13.89 11.36 -19.54
CA GLY A 71 13.42 12.20 -18.46
C GLY A 71 13.52 11.56 -17.07
N GLY A 72 14.51 10.69 -16.88
CA GLY A 72 14.75 10.04 -15.60
C GLY A 72 16.14 10.35 -15.02
N ARG A 73 16.43 9.72 -13.89
CA ARG A 73 17.70 9.87 -13.17
C ARG A 73 18.11 8.59 -12.46
N LEU A 74 19.38 8.47 -12.13
CA LEU A 74 19.87 7.50 -11.15
C LEU A 74 19.89 8.18 -9.79
N LEU A 75 19.15 7.64 -8.84
CA LEU A 75 19.08 8.08 -7.45
C LEU A 75 19.96 7.17 -6.60
N THR A 76 20.80 7.74 -5.77
CA THR A 76 21.81 7.05 -4.97
C THR A 76 21.74 7.48 -3.50
N PRO A 77 22.39 6.77 -2.56
CA PRO A 77 22.49 7.21 -1.16
C PRO A 77 23.16 8.55 -0.95
N ASP A 78 23.86 9.10 -1.96
CA ASP A 78 24.48 10.42 -1.90
C ASP A 78 23.49 11.58 -2.16
N ASP A 79 22.29 11.27 -2.67
CA ASP A 79 21.28 12.27 -3.05
C ASP A 79 20.35 12.60 -1.88
N GLU A 80 19.97 13.87 -1.74
CA GLU A 80 19.01 14.33 -0.72
C GLU A 80 17.62 13.67 -0.89
N ASP A 81 17.28 13.27 -2.11
CA ASP A 81 16.03 12.62 -2.48
C ASP A 81 16.02 11.10 -2.22
N TRP A 82 17.14 10.55 -1.71
CA TRP A 82 17.22 9.14 -1.33
C TRP A 82 16.31 8.83 -0.15
N PRO A 83 15.39 7.84 -0.22
CA PRO A 83 14.43 7.54 0.84
C PRO A 83 15.06 6.77 2.01
N SER A 84 16.12 7.33 2.61
CA SER A 84 16.92 6.69 3.66
C SER A 84 16.08 6.16 4.80
N TRP A 85 15.13 6.97 5.31
CA TRP A 85 14.26 6.60 6.42
C TRP A 85 13.44 5.33 6.14
N LYS A 86 12.91 5.19 4.92
CA LYS A 86 12.15 3.99 4.52
C LYS A 86 13.05 2.76 4.42
N LEU A 87 14.26 2.94 3.92
CA LEU A 87 15.22 1.87 3.66
C LEU A 87 15.98 1.39 4.91
N LEU A 88 16.02 2.19 6.01
CA LEU A 88 16.56 1.77 7.30
C LEU A 88 15.89 0.49 7.85
N ALA A 89 14.67 0.18 7.42
CA ALA A 89 14.00 -1.05 7.80
C ALA A 89 14.78 -2.33 7.43
N PHE A 90 15.70 -2.25 6.45
CA PHE A 90 16.58 -3.37 6.09
C PHE A 90 17.68 -3.64 7.11
N ASP A 91 18.09 -2.65 7.92
CA ASP A 91 19.20 -2.80 8.88
C ASP A 91 18.88 -3.81 9.99
N GLY A 92 17.59 -4.05 10.27
CA GLY A 92 17.13 -5.06 11.22
C GLY A 92 17.17 -6.50 10.70
N LEU A 93 17.50 -6.71 9.42
CA LEU A 93 17.45 -8.03 8.79
C LEU A 93 18.85 -8.66 8.69
N ASP A 94 18.92 -10.00 8.78
CA ASP A 94 20.16 -10.76 8.59
C ASP A 94 20.28 -11.28 7.13
N PRO A 95 21.14 -10.68 6.29
CA PRO A 95 21.31 -11.12 4.91
C PRO A 95 21.86 -12.55 4.76
N ARG A 96 22.40 -13.15 5.84
CA ARG A 96 22.87 -14.53 5.84
C ARG A 96 21.72 -15.53 5.86
N ARG A 97 20.61 -15.13 6.49
CA ARG A 97 19.38 -15.93 6.55
C ARG A 97 18.49 -15.68 5.33
N GLU A 98 18.50 -14.46 4.81
CA GLU A 98 17.65 -14.03 3.71
C GLU A 98 18.48 -13.30 2.64
N ARG A 99 18.78 -13.98 1.53
CA ARG A 99 19.65 -13.45 0.46
C ARG A 99 19.14 -12.14 -0.18
N GLU A 100 17.86 -11.87 -0.06
CA GLU A 100 17.21 -10.68 -0.63
C GLU A 100 17.04 -9.55 0.42
N ALA A 101 17.47 -9.77 1.68
CA ALA A 101 17.40 -8.80 2.77
C ALA A 101 18.54 -7.78 2.66
N ALA A 102 18.50 -6.96 1.64
CA ALA A 102 19.42 -5.86 1.46
C ALA A 102 18.69 -4.64 0.90
N PRO A 103 19.04 -3.40 1.29
CA PRO A 103 18.54 -2.21 0.62
C PRO A 103 18.99 -2.21 -0.85
N PRO A 104 18.33 -1.44 -1.72
CA PRO A 104 18.80 -1.24 -3.09
C PRO A 104 20.11 -0.45 -3.05
N LEU A 105 21.03 -0.77 -3.96
CA LEU A 105 22.30 -0.04 -4.07
C LEU A 105 22.08 1.36 -4.67
N ALA A 106 21.19 1.46 -5.65
CA ALA A 106 20.75 2.67 -6.29
C ALA A 106 19.36 2.43 -6.90
N LEU A 107 18.65 3.47 -7.26
CA LEU A 107 17.33 3.41 -7.88
C LEU A 107 17.31 4.22 -9.18
N TRP A 108 16.92 3.59 -10.27
CA TRP A 108 16.59 4.25 -11.52
C TRP A 108 15.17 4.78 -11.42
N VAL A 109 14.97 6.07 -11.67
CA VAL A 109 13.70 6.78 -11.44
C VAL A 109 13.27 7.52 -12.69
N LEU A 110 12.01 7.36 -13.09
CA LEU A 110 11.30 8.26 -14.00
C LEU A 110 10.28 9.06 -13.20
N GLY A 111 10.22 10.36 -13.46
CA GLY A 111 9.40 11.33 -12.75
C GLY A 111 10.25 12.37 -12.03
N GLU A 112 9.69 13.58 -11.90
CA GLU A 112 10.41 14.74 -11.35
C GLU A 112 10.22 14.89 -9.83
N ARG A 113 9.10 14.35 -9.29
CA ARG A 113 8.79 14.49 -7.87
C ARG A 113 9.82 13.77 -6.99
N PRO A 114 10.23 14.40 -5.88
CA PRO A 114 11.14 13.79 -4.91
C PRO A 114 10.58 12.47 -4.36
N LEU A 115 11.43 11.42 -4.34
CA LEU A 115 11.00 10.12 -3.83
C LEU A 115 10.81 10.14 -2.30
N THR A 116 11.55 11.00 -1.59
CA THR A 116 11.36 11.28 -0.17
C THR A 116 9.96 11.82 0.11
N GLU A 117 9.49 12.81 -0.68
CA GLU A 117 8.14 13.35 -0.58
C GLU A 117 7.08 12.27 -0.88
N LEU A 118 7.23 11.57 -2.00
CA LEU A 118 6.30 10.53 -2.43
C LEU A 118 6.20 9.36 -1.44
N THR A 119 7.21 9.13 -0.63
CA THR A 119 7.22 8.04 0.34
C THR A 119 6.98 8.49 1.77
N GLU A 120 6.82 9.78 2.05
CA GLU A 120 6.59 10.30 3.41
C GLU A 120 5.37 9.65 4.07
N ARG A 121 4.25 9.60 3.34
CA ARG A 121 3.01 8.88 3.72
C ARG A 121 2.61 7.97 2.58
N ALA A 122 2.95 6.71 2.65
CA ALA A 122 2.74 5.79 1.55
C ALA A 122 2.13 4.46 1.99
N VAL A 123 1.20 3.95 1.22
CA VAL A 123 0.58 2.63 1.42
C VAL A 123 0.82 1.76 0.20
N ALA A 124 1.38 0.58 0.42
CA ALA A 124 1.50 -0.41 -0.64
C ALA A 124 0.16 -1.12 -0.85
N VAL A 125 -0.44 -1.00 -2.02
CA VAL A 125 -1.69 -1.68 -2.38
C VAL A 125 -1.37 -2.78 -3.37
N VAL A 126 -1.61 -4.04 -2.97
CA VAL A 126 -1.20 -5.21 -3.74
C VAL A 126 -2.30 -6.27 -3.78
N GLY A 127 -2.22 -7.17 -4.76
CA GLY A 127 -3.18 -8.25 -4.84
C GLY A 127 -3.00 -9.20 -6.01
N THR A 128 -4.08 -9.90 -6.36
CA THR A 128 -4.13 -10.82 -7.48
C THR A 128 -3.95 -10.10 -8.81
N ARG A 129 -3.33 -10.78 -9.78
CA ARG A 129 -3.21 -10.29 -11.16
C ARG A 129 -4.51 -10.40 -11.98
N ALA A 130 -5.47 -11.18 -11.49
CA ALA A 130 -6.80 -11.33 -12.04
C ALA A 130 -7.80 -10.84 -11.00
N ALA A 131 -7.94 -9.51 -10.90
CA ALA A 131 -8.88 -8.88 -9.99
C ALA A 131 -10.31 -9.26 -10.35
N SER A 132 -11.15 -9.50 -9.35
CA SER A 132 -12.59 -9.62 -9.52
C SER A 132 -13.24 -8.23 -9.56
N GLY A 133 -14.50 -8.13 -10.02
CA GLY A 133 -15.23 -6.86 -9.94
C GLY A 133 -15.34 -6.31 -8.51
N TYR A 134 -15.42 -7.20 -7.50
CA TYR A 134 -15.32 -6.81 -6.09
C TYR A 134 -13.95 -6.20 -5.76
N GLY A 135 -12.87 -6.89 -6.14
CA GLY A 135 -11.51 -6.40 -5.90
C GLY A 135 -11.23 -5.07 -6.57
N GLU A 136 -11.68 -4.87 -7.81
CA GLU A 136 -11.55 -3.60 -8.53
C GLU A 136 -12.31 -2.46 -7.81
N HIS A 137 -13.57 -2.72 -7.43
CA HIS A 137 -14.41 -1.74 -6.73
C HIS A 137 -13.80 -1.34 -5.38
N VAL A 138 -13.45 -2.32 -4.56
CA VAL A 138 -12.90 -2.08 -3.22
C VAL A 138 -11.53 -1.39 -3.31
N THR A 139 -10.67 -1.79 -4.25
CA THR A 139 -9.40 -1.09 -4.48
C THR A 139 -9.65 0.38 -4.82
N GLY A 140 -10.62 0.67 -5.69
CA GLY A 140 -11.00 2.04 -6.04
C GLY A 140 -11.41 2.86 -4.82
N GLN A 141 -12.30 2.32 -3.98
CA GLN A 141 -12.76 3.00 -2.76
C GLN A 141 -11.63 3.29 -1.76
N PHE A 142 -10.80 2.27 -1.45
CA PHE A 142 -9.67 2.46 -0.53
C PHE A 142 -8.68 3.51 -1.03
N VAL A 143 -8.37 3.46 -2.33
CA VAL A 143 -7.36 4.36 -2.91
C VAL A 143 -7.89 5.77 -3.03
N ASP A 144 -9.16 5.99 -3.38
CA ASP A 144 -9.79 7.30 -3.42
C ASP A 144 -9.75 7.98 -2.04
N ASP A 145 -10.17 7.26 -1.00
CA ASP A 145 -10.11 7.74 0.39
C ASP A 145 -8.67 8.02 0.86
N LEU A 146 -7.70 7.15 0.54
CA LEU A 146 -6.30 7.32 0.91
C LEU A 146 -5.70 8.53 0.20
N ALA A 147 -5.95 8.70 -1.09
CA ALA A 147 -5.51 9.85 -1.88
C ALA A 147 -6.09 11.16 -1.35
N GLY A 148 -7.40 11.18 -1.01
CA GLY A 148 -8.07 12.32 -0.38
C GLY A 148 -7.47 12.72 0.98
N ARG A 149 -6.79 11.80 1.65
CA ARG A 149 -6.06 12.02 2.91
C ARG A 149 -4.56 12.33 2.70
N GLY A 150 -4.10 12.49 1.46
CA GLY A 150 -2.73 12.81 1.10
C GLY A 150 -1.75 11.62 1.17
N TRP A 151 -2.25 10.38 1.05
CA TRP A 151 -1.41 9.19 1.01
C TRP A 151 -1.01 8.84 -0.42
N THR A 152 0.25 8.50 -0.59
CA THR A 152 0.78 7.95 -1.85
C THR A 152 0.50 6.45 -1.95
N VAL A 153 0.07 6.00 -3.11
CA VAL A 153 -0.07 4.56 -3.41
C VAL A 153 1.22 4.02 -4.00
N VAL A 154 1.80 3.02 -3.36
CA VAL A 154 2.96 2.26 -3.89
C VAL A 154 2.47 0.91 -4.39
N SER A 155 2.86 0.50 -5.61
CA SER A 155 2.50 -0.83 -6.10
C SER A 155 3.49 -1.35 -7.15
N GLY A 156 3.28 -2.58 -7.60
CA GLY A 156 4.19 -3.26 -8.52
C GLY A 156 3.84 -3.15 -9.99
N ALA A 157 2.85 -2.34 -10.36
CA ALA A 157 2.36 -2.14 -11.73
C ALA A 157 1.95 -3.43 -12.47
N ALA A 158 1.66 -4.54 -11.79
CA ALA A 158 1.15 -5.74 -12.40
C ALA A 158 -0.29 -5.57 -12.91
N TYR A 159 -0.79 -6.50 -13.73
CA TYR A 159 -2.23 -6.56 -14.00
C TYR A 159 -3.02 -6.82 -12.71
N GLY A 160 -4.34 -6.56 -12.73
CA GLY A 160 -5.23 -6.74 -11.60
C GLY A 160 -5.10 -5.62 -10.58
N ILE A 161 -5.05 -5.95 -9.29
CA ILE A 161 -5.12 -4.99 -8.17
C ILE A 161 -4.08 -3.88 -8.28
N ASP A 162 -2.83 -4.19 -8.62
CA ASP A 162 -1.77 -3.19 -8.76
C ASP A 162 -2.15 -2.10 -9.79
N GLY A 163 -2.58 -2.54 -10.98
CA GLY A 163 -2.98 -1.63 -12.05
C GLY A 163 -4.25 -0.84 -11.71
N VAL A 164 -5.19 -1.42 -10.98
CA VAL A 164 -6.39 -0.72 -10.49
C VAL A 164 -5.98 0.35 -9.48
N ALA A 165 -5.11 0.01 -8.53
CA ALA A 165 -4.63 0.94 -7.51
C ALA A 165 -3.95 2.18 -8.11
N HIS A 166 -3.06 2.00 -9.09
CA HIS A 166 -2.43 3.12 -9.78
C HIS A 166 -3.44 3.99 -10.52
N ARG A 167 -4.38 3.39 -11.26
CA ARG A 167 -5.43 4.15 -11.98
C ARG A 167 -6.34 4.91 -11.04
N ALA A 168 -6.72 4.30 -9.92
CA ALA A 168 -7.56 4.96 -8.93
C ALA A 168 -6.83 6.15 -8.27
N ALA A 169 -5.54 6.00 -7.92
CA ALA A 169 -4.74 7.09 -7.38
C ALA A 169 -4.66 8.28 -8.35
N LEU A 170 -4.36 8.02 -9.63
CA LEU A 170 -4.31 9.05 -10.67
C LEU A 170 -5.68 9.71 -10.89
N ALA A 171 -6.76 8.93 -10.90
CA ALA A 171 -8.13 9.44 -11.05
C ALA A 171 -8.56 10.34 -9.88
N ALA A 172 -8.09 10.05 -8.66
CA ALA A 172 -8.29 10.86 -7.46
C ALA A 172 -7.35 12.09 -7.39
N GLY A 173 -6.45 12.29 -8.37
CA GLY A 173 -5.44 13.34 -8.34
C GLY A 173 -4.34 13.11 -7.30
N GLY A 174 -4.23 11.89 -6.76
CA GLY A 174 -3.21 11.51 -5.78
C GLY A 174 -1.94 10.95 -6.41
N PRO A 175 -0.78 11.08 -5.73
CA PRO A 175 0.47 10.54 -6.22
C PRO A 175 0.53 9.02 -6.12
N THR A 176 1.32 8.41 -7.03
CA THR A 176 1.55 6.97 -6.99
C THR A 176 2.96 6.61 -7.45
N VAL A 177 3.53 5.56 -6.83
CA VAL A 177 4.88 5.05 -7.12
C VAL A 177 4.79 3.63 -7.65
N ALA A 178 5.21 3.44 -8.90
CA ALA A 178 5.32 2.12 -9.51
C ALA A 178 6.73 1.56 -9.34
N VAL A 179 6.87 0.45 -8.63
CA VAL A 179 8.16 -0.24 -8.49
C VAL A 179 8.24 -1.35 -9.53
N LEU A 180 9.26 -1.35 -10.38
CA LEU A 180 9.39 -2.32 -11.48
C LEU A 180 10.40 -3.43 -11.18
N ALA A 181 10.24 -4.57 -11.84
CA ALA A 181 11.15 -5.72 -11.80
C ALA A 181 12.00 -5.86 -13.09
N CYS A 182 12.16 -4.75 -13.81
CA CYS A 182 12.94 -4.60 -15.05
C CYS A 182 13.43 -3.15 -15.11
N GLY A 183 14.26 -2.82 -16.10
CA GLY A 183 14.66 -1.42 -16.35
C GLY A 183 13.44 -0.51 -16.53
N VAL A 184 13.53 0.72 -16.03
CA VAL A 184 12.42 1.70 -16.14
C VAL A 184 12.13 2.14 -17.57
N ASP A 185 13.09 1.93 -18.49
CA ASP A 185 12.96 2.11 -19.95
C ASP A 185 12.01 1.10 -20.61
N ARG A 186 11.55 0.07 -19.84
CA ARG A 186 10.69 -1.00 -20.35
C ARG A 186 9.34 -1.01 -19.68
N ALA A 187 8.29 -0.73 -20.46
CA ALA A 187 6.94 -0.89 -19.98
C ALA A 187 6.60 -2.38 -19.78
N TYR A 188 6.46 -2.81 -18.53
CA TYR A 188 6.01 -4.15 -18.19
C TYR A 188 4.93 -4.12 -17.08
N PRO A 189 3.76 -4.76 -17.33
CA PRO A 189 3.34 -5.41 -18.57
C PRO A 189 3.14 -4.40 -19.71
N ALA A 190 3.32 -4.83 -20.97
CA ALA A 190 3.23 -3.94 -22.14
C ALA A 190 1.88 -3.19 -22.21
N GLY A 191 0.78 -3.80 -21.76
CA GLY A 191 -0.52 -3.15 -21.71
C GLY A 191 -0.61 -1.96 -20.72
N HIS A 192 0.36 -1.80 -19.82
CA HIS A 192 0.45 -0.67 -18.90
C HIS A 192 1.40 0.44 -19.36
N ALA A 193 1.86 0.43 -20.62
CA ALA A 193 2.80 1.44 -21.12
C ALA A 193 2.27 2.88 -20.98
N ARG A 194 0.96 3.10 -21.20
CA ARG A 194 0.32 4.39 -21.00
C ARG A 194 0.24 4.74 -19.52
N LEU A 195 -0.21 3.80 -18.69
CA LEU A 195 -0.32 3.98 -17.24
C LEU A 195 1.03 4.35 -16.62
N LEU A 196 2.11 3.67 -16.98
CA LEU A 196 3.45 3.98 -16.46
C LEU A 196 3.92 5.39 -16.84
N ARG A 197 3.57 5.89 -18.03
CA ARG A 197 3.86 7.28 -18.41
C ARG A 197 3.06 8.28 -17.56
N GLU A 198 1.79 8.01 -17.31
CA GLU A 198 0.95 8.85 -16.45
C GLU A 198 1.48 8.84 -14.99
N ILE A 199 1.90 7.68 -14.48
CA ILE A 199 2.55 7.56 -13.16
C ILE A 199 3.84 8.38 -13.09
N ALA A 200 4.66 8.37 -14.13
CA ALA A 200 5.91 9.15 -14.14
C ALA A 200 5.67 10.67 -14.12
N VAL A 201 4.53 11.15 -14.59
CA VAL A 201 4.15 12.58 -14.54
C VAL A 201 3.67 12.99 -13.14
N GLU A 202 2.79 12.20 -12.53
CA GLU A 202 2.11 12.56 -11.27
C GLU A 202 2.82 12.00 -10.02
N GLY A 203 3.76 11.09 -10.20
CA GLY A 203 4.48 10.40 -9.14
C GLY A 203 5.87 9.94 -9.60
N ALA A 204 6.15 8.63 -9.47
CA ALA A 204 7.42 8.07 -9.93
C ALA A 204 7.30 6.61 -10.40
N VAL A 205 8.12 6.25 -11.39
CA VAL A 205 8.39 4.85 -11.75
C VAL A 205 9.83 4.54 -11.32
N VAL A 206 10.00 3.55 -10.45
CA VAL A 206 11.30 3.23 -9.85
C VAL A 206 11.71 1.78 -10.10
N SER A 207 13.00 1.54 -10.23
CA SER A 207 13.58 0.21 -10.33
C SER A 207 15.02 0.17 -9.79
N GLU A 208 15.40 -0.92 -9.15
CA GLU A 208 16.82 -1.18 -8.82
C GLU A 208 17.59 -1.80 -10.00
N TYR A 209 16.90 -2.09 -11.10
CA TYR A 209 17.51 -2.70 -12.27
C TYR A 209 17.85 -1.65 -13.32
N SER A 210 19.09 -1.68 -13.81
CA SER A 210 19.59 -0.75 -14.85
C SER A 210 18.76 -0.82 -16.14
N PRO A 211 18.72 0.26 -16.93
CA PRO A 211 18.09 0.29 -18.23
C PRO A 211 18.47 -0.92 -19.11
N GLY A 212 17.56 -1.36 -19.96
CA GLY A 212 17.73 -2.56 -20.77
C GLY A 212 17.45 -3.88 -20.06
N THR A 213 17.35 -3.91 -18.74
CA THR A 213 17.08 -5.14 -17.98
C THR A 213 15.70 -5.69 -18.28
N THR A 214 15.62 -6.96 -18.71
CA THR A 214 14.35 -7.64 -19.01
C THR A 214 13.66 -8.16 -17.75
N PRO A 215 12.31 -8.27 -17.73
CA PRO A 215 11.60 -8.88 -16.62
C PRO A 215 11.93 -10.37 -16.48
N ALA A 216 12.05 -10.86 -15.24
CA ALA A 216 12.29 -12.27 -14.94
C ALA A 216 11.61 -12.66 -13.63
N ARG A 217 11.18 -13.94 -13.50
CA ARG A 217 10.40 -14.41 -12.34
C ARG A 217 11.04 -14.10 -10.99
N HIS A 218 12.34 -14.34 -10.83
CA HIS A 218 13.06 -14.06 -9.59
C HIS A 218 13.11 -12.56 -9.26
N ARG A 219 13.14 -11.68 -10.30
CA ARG A 219 13.16 -10.23 -10.10
C ARG A 219 11.85 -9.69 -9.55
N PHE A 220 10.71 -10.30 -9.90
CA PHE A 220 9.43 -9.92 -9.31
C PHE A 220 9.38 -10.21 -7.81
N LEU A 221 9.95 -11.33 -7.37
CA LEU A 221 10.01 -11.67 -5.94
C LEU A 221 10.95 -10.72 -5.19
N ALA A 222 12.15 -10.49 -5.72
CA ALA A 222 13.12 -9.57 -5.13
C ALA A 222 12.60 -8.12 -5.07
N ARG A 223 11.91 -7.65 -6.11
CA ARG A 223 11.33 -6.31 -6.17
C ARG A 223 10.27 -6.08 -5.08
N ASN A 224 9.49 -7.10 -4.71
CA ASN A 224 8.39 -6.97 -3.75
C ASN A 224 8.86 -6.44 -2.39
N ARG A 225 10.13 -6.66 -2.00
CA ARG A 225 10.70 -6.06 -0.80
C ARG A 225 10.73 -4.52 -0.86
N LEU A 226 10.96 -3.97 -2.06
CA LEU A 226 10.97 -2.52 -2.25
C LEU A 226 9.56 -1.92 -2.22
N VAL A 227 8.56 -2.64 -2.74
CA VAL A 227 7.15 -2.24 -2.61
C VAL A 227 6.76 -2.11 -1.14
N ALA A 228 7.16 -3.10 -0.31
CA ALA A 228 6.91 -3.08 1.12
C ALA A 228 7.76 -2.02 1.85
N ALA A 229 9.04 -1.87 1.48
CA ALA A 229 9.96 -0.96 2.17
C ALA A 229 9.61 0.52 1.97
N LEU A 230 9.17 0.90 0.77
CA LEU A 230 8.81 2.28 0.42
C LEU A 230 7.46 2.73 0.99
N ALA A 231 6.74 1.84 1.68
CA ALA A 231 5.44 2.12 2.27
C ALA A 231 5.46 2.03 3.80
N ASP A 232 4.47 2.65 4.46
CA ASP A 232 4.25 2.57 5.90
C ASP A 232 3.43 1.35 6.30
N ALA A 233 2.57 0.88 5.39
CA ALA A 233 1.76 -0.33 5.53
C ALA A 233 1.55 -1.02 4.19
N VAL A 234 1.15 -2.29 4.23
CA VAL A 234 0.77 -3.06 3.04
C VAL A 234 -0.68 -3.49 3.15
N LEU A 235 -1.50 -3.06 2.20
CA LEU A 235 -2.89 -3.47 2.03
C LEU A 235 -2.99 -4.55 0.95
N VAL A 236 -3.44 -5.74 1.33
CA VAL A 236 -3.73 -6.84 0.41
C VAL A 236 -5.22 -6.88 0.14
N VAL A 237 -5.65 -6.52 -1.09
CA VAL A 237 -7.09 -6.44 -1.42
C VAL A 237 -7.66 -7.79 -1.81
N GLU A 238 -6.99 -8.51 -2.69
CA GLU A 238 -7.35 -9.88 -3.06
C GLU A 238 -6.10 -10.75 -3.18
N ALA A 239 -6.16 -11.95 -2.62
CA ALA A 239 -5.09 -12.93 -2.74
C ALA A 239 -5.67 -14.35 -2.81
N GLY A 240 -5.38 -15.08 -3.86
CA GLY A 240 -5.60 -16.53 -3.88
C GLY A 240 -4.58 -17.27 -3.01
N ALA A 241 -4.76 -18.56 -2.80
CA ALA A 241 -3.94 -19.40 -1.93
C ALA A 241 -2.42 -19.36 -2.24
N ARG A 242 -2.04 -19.11 -3.49
CA ARG A 242 -0.64 -19.05 -3.98
C ARG A 242 -0.32 -17.70 -4.63
N SER A 243 -0.88 -16.60 -4.11
CA SER A 243 -0.69 -15.27 -4.66
C SER A 243 0.70 -14.69 -4.37
N GLY A 244 1.27 -13.96 -5.36
CA GLY A 244 2.50 -13.17 -5.19
C GLY A 244 2.36 -12.04 -4.15
N ALA A 245 1.15 -11.55 -3.89
CA ALA A 245 0.87 -10.55 -2.86
C ALA A 245 1.27 -11.02 -1.45
N ARG A 246 1.18 -12.34 -1.16
CA ARG A 246 1.67 -12.90 0.11
C ARG A 246 3.19 -12.73 0.29
N ASN A 247 3.96 -12.71 -0.79
CA ASN A 247 5.39 -12.43 -0.69
C ASN A 247 5.64 -10.97 -0.29
N THR A 248 4.86 -10.02 -0.82
CA THR A 248 4.93 -8.61 -0.40
C THR A 248 4.51 -8.44 1.07
N ALA A 249 3.43 -9.12 1.49
CA ALA A 249 2.98 -9.13 2.89
C ALA A 249 4.06 -9.71 3.83
N ALA A 250 4.70 -10.82 3.43
CA ALA A 250 5.80 -11.41 4.21
C ALA A 250 7.00 -10.46 4.32
N TRP A 251 7.34 -9.71 3.26
CA TRP A 251 8.37 -8.67 3.32
C TRP A 251 7.97 -7.52 4.26
N ALA A 252 6.71 -7.07 4.20
CA ALA A 252 6.21 -6.03 5.10
C ALA A 252 6.40 -6.43 6.57
N SER A 253 5.96 -7.63 6.95
CA SER A 253 6.13 -8.15 8.32
C SER A 253 7.60 -8.19 8.76
N ARG A 254 8.51 -8.63 7.88
CA ARG A 254 9.96 -8.67 8.16
C ARG A 254 10.56 -7.28 8.35
N LEU A 255 10.08 -6.31 7.57
CA LEU A 255 10.51 -4.91 7.63
C LEU A 255 9.80 -4.12 8.74
N GLY A 256 9.01 -4.78 9.60
CA GLY A 256 8.27 -4.13 10.68
C GLY A 256 7.12 -3.24 10.18
N ARG A 257 6.63 -3.46 8.96
CA ARG A 257 5.49 -2.73 8.40
C ARG A 257 4.20 -3.49 8.67
N PRO A 258 3.13 -2.84 9.16
CA PRO A 258 1.85 -3.49 9.34
C PRO A 258 1.28 -4.01 8.01
N VAL A 259 0.66 -5.18 8.09
CA VAL A 259 -0.05 -5.80 6.97
C VAL A 259 -1.53 -5.78 7.26
N LEU A 260 -2.31 -5.31 6.30
CA LEU A 260 -3.77 -5.35 6.34
C LEU A 260 -4.29 -6.18 5.17
N ALA A 261 -5.42 -6.83 5.38
CA ALA A 261 -6.09 -7.60 4.33
C ALA A 261 -7.59 -7.30 4.29
N VAL A 262 -8.10 -7.13 3.08
CA VAL A 262 -9.54 -6.92 2.87
C VAL A 262 -10.26 -8.26 2.97
N PRO A 263 -11.32 -8.39 3.78
CA PRO A 263 -12.15 -9.58 3.85
C PRO A 263 -13.04 -9.64 2.60
N GLY A 264 -12.77 -10.55 1.70
CA GLY A 264 -13.63 -10.73 0.53
C GLY A 264 -14.75 -11.74 0.79
N PRO A 265 -15.59 -12.02 -0.22
CA PRO A 265 -16.63 -13.05 -0.12
C PRO A 265 -16.02 -14.42 0.24
N VAL A 266 -16.62 -15.12 1.22
CA VAL A 266 -16.12 -16.42 1.71
C VAL A 266 -16.13 -17.53 0.66
N THR A 267 -16.94 -17.38 -0.38
CA THR A 267 -17.04 -18.31 -1.52
C THR A 267 -16.06 -18.00 -2.65
N SER A 268 -15.32 -16.87 -2.58
CA SER A 268 -14.39 -16.45 -3.63
C SER A 268 -13.00 -17.05 -3.45
N ALA A 269 -12.48 -17.70 -4.49
CA ALA A 269 -11.13 -18.23 -4.51
C ALA A 269 -10.05 -17.12 -4.42
N SER A 270 -10.37 -15.88 -4.86
CA SER A 270 -9.48 -14.72 -4.77
C SER A 270 -9.39 -14.15 -3.35
N SER A 271 -10.29 -14.52 -2.43
CA SER A 271 -10.28 -14.06 -1.03
C SER A 271 -9.59 -15.03 -0.07
N VAL A 272 -9.34 -16.26 -0.48
CA VAL A 272 -8.80 -17.34 0.39
C VAL A 272 -7.47 -16.95 1.05
N GLY A 273 -6.59 -16.25 0.32
CA GLY A 273 -5.31 -15.79 0.86
C GLY A 273 -5.47 -14.71 1.91
N CYS A 274 -6.38 -13.74 1.70
CA CYS A 274 -6.70 -12.68 2.67
C CYS A 274 -7.31 -13.30 3.93
N HIS A 275 -8.31 -14.18 3.80
CA HIS A 275 -8.92 -14.87 4.93
C HIS A 275 -7.89 -15.67 5.74
N ARG A 276 -6.95 -16.31 5.06
CA ARG A 276 -5.90 -17.07 5.72
C ARG A 276 -4.97 -16.14 6.52
N MET A 277 -4.48 -15.04 5.93
CA MET A 277 -3.61 -14.07 6.60
C MET A 277 -4.29 -13.46 7.84
N ILE A 278 -5.58 -13.10 7.73
CA ILE A 278 -6.35 -12.58 8.87
C ILE A 278 -6.49 -13.66 9.96
N ARG A 279 -6.89 -14.87 9.61
CA ARG A 279 -7.09 -15.97 10.56
C ARG A 279 -5.79 -16.38 11.28
N GLU A 280 -4.66 -16.36 10.58
CA GLU A 280 -3.35 -16.73 11.11
C GLU A 280 -2.66 -15.58 11.86
N GLY A 281 -3.29 -14.38 11.91
CA GLY A 281 -2.72 -13.20 12.55
C GLY A 281 -1.55 -12.57 11.77
N GLU A 282 -1.40 -12.95 10.49
CA GLU A 282 -0.38 -12.38 9.58
C GLU A 282 -0.82 -11.00 9.06
N ALA A 283 -2.11 -10.67 9.12
CA ALA A 283 -2.67 -9.39 8.68
C ALA A 283 -3.84 -8.95 9.56
N LEU A 284 -3.96 -7.64 9.78
CA LEU A 284 -5.14 -7.02 10.35
C LEU A 284 -6.26 -6.97 9.30
N LEU A 285 -7.51 -7.04 9.75
CA LEU A 285 -8.65 -6.85 8.85
C LEU A 285 -8.79 -5.36 8.53
N ALA A 286 -8.91 -5.04 7.23
CA ALA A 286 -9.26 -3.69 6.77
C ALA A 286 -10.62 -3.72 6.08
N SER A 287 -11.56 -2.93 6.57
CA SER A 287 -12.88 -2.72 5.98
C SER A 287 -13.03 -1.37 5.29
N ARG A 288 -12.16 -0.42 5.62
CA ARG A 288 -12.14 0.97 5.14
C ARG A 288 -10.72 1.56 5.19
N ALA A 289 -10.48 2.64 4.45
CA ALA A 289 -9.18 3.31 4.42
C ALA A 289 -8.74 3.85 5.80
N ALA A 290 -9.68 4.23 6.66
CA ALA A 290 -9.38 4.66 8.02
C ALA A 290 -8.62 3.59 8.83
N ASP A 291 -8.94 2.30 8.64
CA ASP A 291 -8.25 1.19 9.31
C ASP A 291 -6.77 1.14 8.92
N VAL A 292 -6.46 1.50 7.67
CA VAL A 292 -5.07 1.60 7.16
C VAL A 292 -4.36 2.81 7.77
N VAL A 293 -5.02 3.96 7.80
CA VAL A 293 -4.46 5.21 8.35
C VAL A 293 -4.19 5.08 9.85
N GLU A 294 -5.05 4.39 10.59
CA GLU A 294 -4.90 4.14 12.03
C GLU A 294 -3.58 3.42 12.36
N VAL A 295 -3.21 2.42 11.57
CA VAL A 295 -1.99 1.63 11.84
C VAL A 295 -0.74 2.13 11.13
N ALA A 296 -0.89 2.87 10.04
CA ALA A 296 0.21 3.41 9.23
C ALA A 296 0.54 4.87 9.55
N GLY A 297 -0.43 5.62 10.08
CA GLY A 297 -0.28 7.05 10.38
C GLY A 297 0.43 7.31 11.70
N PRO A 298 0.76 8.59 11.96
CA PRO A 298 1.27 9.01 13.26
C PRO A 298 0.28 8.69 14.37
N ALA A 299 0.79 8.24 15.52
CA ALA A 299 -0.05 7.91 16.68
C ALA A 299 -0.99 9.08 17.05
N GLY A 300 -2.29 8.80 17.16
CA GLY A 300 -3.31 9.79 17.55
C GLY A 300 -4.07 10.46 16.40
N VAL A 301 -3.83 10.11 15.14
CA VAL A 301 -4.56 10.65 13.97
C VAL A 301 -5.78 9.79 13.58
N GLY A 302 -5.95 8.61 14.17
CA GLY A 302 -7.14 7.77 14.01
C GLY A 302 -8.30 8.35 14.82
N GLY A 303 -9.09 9.28 14.25
CA GLY A 303 -10.37 9.67 14.80
C GLY A 303 -11.38 8.55 14.59
N GLU A 304 -12.16 8.20 15.62
CA GLU A 304 -13.38 7.42 15.48
C GLU A 304 -14.32 8.16 14.50
N GLU A 305 -14.26 7.83 13.22
CA GLU A 305 -15.43 8.03 12.38
C GLU A 305 -16.41 6.94 12.78
N GLY A 306 -17.35 7.31 13.65
CA GLY A 306 -18.49 6.46 13.99
C GLY A 306 -19.10 5.92 12.71
N GLY A 307 -19.46 4.65 12.66
CA GLY A 307 -20.19 4.06 11.55
C GLY A 307 -21.43 4.92 11.21
N PRO A 308 -22.11 4.68 10.07
CA PRO A 308 -23.29 5.44 9.71
C PRO A 308 -24.24 5.47 10.91
N VAL A 309 -24.47 6.69 11.43
CA VAL A 309 -25.35 6.92 12.59
C VAL A 309 -26.73 6.39 12.18
N ARG A 310 -27.12 5.26 12.77
CA ARG A 310 -28.49 4.77 12.60
C ARG A 310 -29.41 5.74 13.32
N PRO A 311 -30.62 6.00 12.81
CA PRO A 311 -31.57 6.92 13.44
C PRO A 311 -31.84 6.63 14.92
N LEU A 312 -31.53 5.42 15.39
CA LEU A 312 -31.71 4.97 16.77
C LEU A 312 -30.45 5.08 17.65
N ASP A 313 -29.25 5.28 17.08
CA ASP A 313 -27.98 5.26 17.84
C ASP A 313 -27.82 6.44 18.81
N GLY A 314 -28.56 7.53 18.61
CA GLY A 314 -28.59 8.71 19.48
C GLY A 314 -29.68 8.70 20.54
N LEU A 315 -30.51 7.65 20.60
CA LEU A 315 -31.64 7.58 21.55
C LEU A 315 -31.18 7.13 22.93
N SER A 316 -31.79 7.71 23.97
CA SER A 316 -31.65 7.13 25.31
C SER A 316 -32.24 5.72 25.35
N ALA A 317 -31.74 4.85 26.24
CA ALA A 317 -32.26 3.49 26.39
C ALA A 317 -33.80 3.45 26.58
N LYS A 318 -34.36 4.41 27.28
CA LYS A 318 -35.80 4.52 27.45
C LYS A 318 -36.54 4.93 26.15
N ALA A 319 -35.98 5.84 25.39
CA ALA A 319 -36.56 6.25 24.11
C ALA A 319 -36.52 5.11 23.08
N ALA A 320 -35.44 4.32 23.06
CA ALA A 320 -35.33 3.14 22.22
C ALA A 320 -36.40 2.09 22.57
N LEU A 321 -36.60 1.78 23.85
CA LEU A 321 -37.67 0.85 24.28
C LEU A 321 -39.08 1.33 23.88
N VAL A 322 -39.35 2.62 24.03
CA VAL A 322 -40.63 3.21 23.59
C VAL A 322 -40.83 3.13 22.09
N TYR A 323 -39.74 3.39 21.30
CA TYR A 323 -39.79 3.25 19.85
C TYR A 323 -40.00 1.79 19.41
N GLU A 324 -39.31 0.85 20.04
CA GLU A 324 -39.47 -0.58 19.76
C GLU A 324 -40.88 -1.12 20.09
N ALA A 325 -41.52 -0.57 21.13
CA ALA A 325 -42.88 -0.94 21.52
C ALA A 325 -43.98 -0.43 20.56
N LEU A 326 -43.68 0.56 19.70
CA LEU A 326 -44.65 1.07 18.74
C LEU A 326 -44.99 0.02 17.68
N PRO A 327 -46.27 -0.10 17.30
CA PRO A 327 -46.68 -1.08 16.31
C PRO A 327 -46.11 -0.75 14.91
N ALA A 328 -45.93 -1.80 14.11
CA ALA A 328 -45.50 -1.65 12.70
C ALA A 328 -46.58 -0.99 11.82
N SER A 329 -47.84 -1.06 12.22
CA SER A 329 -49.01 -0.46 11.55
C SER A 329 -50.04 -0.02 12.58
N GLY A 330 -50.72 1.12 12.32
CA GLY A 330 -51.68 1.70 13.25
C GLY A 330 -51.02 2.55 14.31
N SER A 331 -51.81 3.09 15.24
CA SER A 331 -51.37 3.94 16.34
C SER A 331 -51.66 3.31 17.71
N MET A 332 -50.89 3.66 18.70
CA MET A 332 -50.98 3.13 20.06
C MET A 332 -51.01 4.27 21.09
N GLY A 333 -51.90 4.16 22.09
CA GLY A 333 -52.04 5.13 23.17
C GLY A 333 -50.87 5.11 24.15
N VAL A 334 -50.61 6.23 24.85
CA VAL A 334 -49.48 6.36 25.77
C VAL A 334 -49.49 5.31 26.87
N ARG A 335 -50.71 4.92 27.39
CA ARG A 335 -50.84 3.88 28.41
C ARG A 335 -50.45 2.49 27.88
N GLU A 336 -50.95 2.14 26.71
CA GLU A 336 -50.60 0.88 26.02
C GLU A 336 -49.13 0.79 25.72
N LEU A 337 -48.53 1.92 25.28
CA LEU A 337 -47.07 2.00 25.05
C LEU A 337 -46.30 1.80 26.37
N SER A 338 -46.75 2.33 27.46
CA SER A 338 -46.13 2.14 28.77
C SER A 338 -46.15 0.67 29.20
N GLU A 339 -47.27 0.00 28.97
CA GLU A 339 -47.43 -1.43 29.26
C GLU A 339 -46.57 -2.29 28.35
N SER A 340 -46.57 -2.01 27.04
CA SER A 340 -45.82 -2.74 26.02
C SER A 340 -44.31 -2.54 26.15
N ALA A 341 -43.85 -1.32 26.41
CA ALA A 341 -42.44 -0.98 26.56
C ALA A 341 -41.87 -1.38 27.93
N GLY A 342 -42.72 -1.68 28.89
CA GLY A 342 -42.29 -1.94 30.27
C GLY A 342 -41.64 -0.72 30.96
N VAL A 343 -42.01 0.49 30.56
CA VAL A 343 -41.47 1.77 31.11
C VAL A 343 -42.58 2.59 31.73
N PRO A 344 -42.27 3.35 32.81
CA PRO A 344 -43.25 4.23 33.44
C PRO A 344 -43.87 5.23 32.47
N ILE A 345 -45.16 5.52 32.62
CA ILE A 345 -45.92 6.38 31.71
C ILE A 345 -45.29 7.77 31.52
N ASP A 346 -44.69 8.31 32.58
CA ASP A 346 -44.00 9.62 32.52
C ASP A 346 -42.72 9.55 31.66
N SER A 347 -42.04 8.38 31.64
CA SER A 347 -40.89 8.13 30.75
C SER A 347 -41.33 8.04 29.29
N VAL A 348 -42.50 7.43 29.01
CA VAL A 348 -43.10 7.39 27.66
C VAL A 348 -43.45 8.79 27.21
N ARG A 349 -44.12 9.60 28.06
CA ARG A 349 -44.45 10.98 27.75
C ARG A 349 -43.23 11.85 27.50
N GLY A 350 -42.10 11.59 28.16
CA GLY A 350 -40.84 12.31 27.93
C GLY A 350 -40.10 11.85 26.66
N ALA A 351 -40.24 10.57 26.28
CA ALA A 351 -39.57 10.01 25.11
C ALA A 351 -40.25 10.37 23.77
N LEU A 352 -41.59 10.40 23.72
CA LEU A 352 -42.36 10.61 22.49
C LEU A 352 -42.05 11.94 21.82
N PRO A 353 -41.92 13.11 22.49
CA PRO A 353 -41.53 14.35 21.85
C PRO A 353 -40.11 14.31 21.27
N VAL A 354 -39.17 13.60 21.93
CA VAL A 354 -37.79 13.42 21.44
C VAL A 354 -37.78 12.59 20.18
N LEU A 355 -38.56 11.51 20.14
CA LEU A 355 -38.71 10.66 18.95
C LEU A 355 -39.41 11.39 17.79
N GLU A 356 -40.38 12.27 18.10
CA GLU A 356 -41.07 13.09 17.11
C GLU A 356 -40.13 14.14 16.49
N LEU A 357 -39.32 14.82 17.31
CA LEU A 357 -38.30 15.76 16.85
C LEU A 357 -37.24 15.06 15.99
N ALA A 358 -36.89 13.82 16.31
CA ALA A 358 -36.02 12.99 15.51
C ALA A 358 -36.67 12.47 14.21
N GLY A 359 -37.95 12.76 13.98
CA GLY A 359 -38.68 12.33 12.79
C GLY A 359 -39.07 10.85 12.76
N LEU A 360 -38.88 10.14 13.87
CA LEU A 360 -39.08 8.69 13.97
C LEU A 360 -40.53 8.28 14.25
N VAL A 361 -41.30 9.16 14.88
CA VAL A 361 -42.71 8.90 15.22
C VAL A 361 -43.60 10.07 14.84
N GLY A 362 -44.91 9.81 14.77
CA GLY A 362 -45.95 10.83 14.59
C GLY A 362 -47.14 10.50 15.47
N SER A 363 -48.05 11.48 15.64
CA SER A 363 -49.35 11.33 16.33
C SER A 363 -50.48 11.62 15.37
N ASP A 364 -51.58 10.84 15.45
CA ASP A 364 -52.79 11.00 14.65
C ASP A 364 -53.98 11.50 15.46
N GLY A 365 -53.77 11.90 16.73
CA GLY A 365 -54.80 12.31 17.65
C GLY A 365 -55.46 11.17 18.44
N THR A 366 -55.30 9.93 17.97
CA THR A 366 -55.76 8.71 18.67
C THR A 366 -54.60 8.00 19.37
N GLY A 367 -53.40 8.13 18.84
CA GLY A 367 -52.21 7.51 19.38
C GLY A 367 -50.95 7.93 18.61
N TRP A 368 -49.87 7.20 18.89
CA TRP A 368 -48.56 7.38 18.29
C TRP A 368 -48.19 6.22 17.37
N PHE A 369 -47.54 6.52 16.24
CA PHE A 369 -47.16 5.56 15.22
C PHE A 369 -45.74 5.79 14.73
N ARG A 370 -45.09 4.76 14.19
CA ARG A 370 -43.77 4.89 13.51
C ARG A 370 -43.91 5.63 12.20
N ARG A 371 -43.04 6.61 11.98
CA ARG A 371 -42.83 7.14 10.62
C ARG A 371 -41.88 6.22 9.90
N GLY A 372 -42.28 5.66 8.76
CA GLY A 372 -41.47 4.77 7.91
C GLY A 372 -40.43 5.54 7.09
#